data_98554f0b722f487c32ff912d5781b2ea
#
_entry.id   98554f0b722f487c32ff912d5781b2ea
#
_cell.length_a   1.000
_cell.length_b   1.000
_cell.length_c   1.000
_cell.angle_alpha   90.00
_cell.angle_beta   90.00
_cell.angle_gamma   90.00
#
_symmetry.space_group_name_H-M   'P 1'
#
loop_
_entity.id
_entity.type
_entity.pdbx_description
1 polymer ?
#
loop_
_entity_poly.entity_id
_entity_poly.type
_entity_poly.pdbx_seq_one_letter_code
_entity_poly.pdbx_strand_id
1 'polypeptide(L)'
;MKHLAAFLVIFSAAFSQQTAIKCGKLIDGKSDKPIENAVIVIEGNKIKEVGQKIPAGATVIDLSNSTVLPGLIDCHTHVLLQGDITSEDYDKQLLKESIPYRTLRAAKSCKTALMNGFTTIRDLETEGAMYADVDLKKAINSNVTEGPRMFVAT
;
A
#
# COMPACT_ATOMS: atom_id res chain seq x y z
N MET A 1 37.73 -23.20 -46.57
CA MET A 1 37.80 -22.05 -45.63
C MET A 1 36.52 -22.08 -44.79
N LYS A 2 36.62 -22.45 -43.50
CA LYS A 2 35.46 -22.56 -42.58
C LYS A 2 35.43 -21.29 -41.75
N HIS A 3 34.38 -20.45 -41.94
CA HIS A 3 34.17 -19.26 -41.11
C HIS A 3 33.49 -19.69 -39.82
N LEU A 4 34.23 -19.60 -38.70
CA LEU A 4 33.71 -19.78 -37.34
C LEU A 4 33.10 -18.45 -36.88
N ALA A 5 31.77 -18.35 -36.85
CA ALA A 5 31.09 -17.19 -36.31
C ALA A 5 31.05 -17.33 -34.76
N ALA A 6 31.79 -16.46 -34.08
CA ALA A 6 31.74 -16.38 -32.61
C ALA A 6 30.48 -15.60 -32.21
N PHE A 7 29.53 -16.29 -31.55
CA PHE A 7 28.35 -15.66 -30.93
C PHE A 7 28.77 -15.05 -29.58
N LEU A 8 28.85 -13.73 -29.52
CA LEU A 8 29.10 -13.01 -28.26
C LEU A 8 27.76 -12.89 -27.49
N VAL A 9 27.57 -13.72 -26.46
CA VAL A 9 26.42 -13.64 -25.54
C VAL A 9 26.70 -12.54 -24.54
N ILE A 10 26.09 -11.36 -24.74
CA ILE A 10 26.13 -10.26 -23.77
C ILE A 10 25.17 -10.61 -22.64
N PHE A 11 25.69 -11.03 -21.51
CA PHE A 11 24.94 -11.16 -20.25
C PHE A 11 24.67 -9.75 -19.71
N SER A 12 23.52 -9.18 -20.01
CA SER A 12 23.02 -8.00 -19.30
C SER A 12 22.66 -8.40 -17.88
N ALA A 13 23.54 -8.11 -16.93
CA ALA A 13 23.18 -8.20 -15.52
C ALA A 13 22.05 -7.16 -15.25
N ALA A 14 20.80 -7.62 -15.17
CA ALA A 14 19.70 -6.80 -14.74
C ALA A 14 19.90 -6.48 -13.25
N PHE A 15 20.60 -5.38 -12.96
CA PHE A 15 20.64 -4.85 -11.60
C PHE A 15 19.22 -4.38 -11.26
N SER A 16 18.58 -5.03 -10.28
CA SER A 16 17.33 -4.56 -9.72
C SER A 16 17.56 -3.14 -9.21
N GLN A 17 16.83 -2.17 -9.78
CA GLN A 17 16.94 -0.76 -9.40
C GLN A 17 16.52 -0.62 -7.94
N GLN A 18 17.43 -0.15 -7.10
CA GLN A 18 17.17 0.10 -5.69
C GLN A 18 16.64 1.52 -5.49
N THR A 19 15.71 1.67 -4.56
CA THR A 19 15.25 2.97 -4.08
C THR A 19 15.72 3.14 -2.63
N ALA A 20 16.30 4.29 -2.33
CA ALA A 20 16.72 4.66 -0.99
C ALA A 20 15.87 5.81 -0.46
N ILE A 21 15.15 5.60 0.65
CA ILE A 21 14.43 6.66 1.35
C ILE A 21 15.35 7.17 2.45
N LYS A 22 15.77 8.43 2.33
CA LYS A 22 16.56 9.11 3.36
C LYS A 22 15.61 9.80 4.32
N CYS A 23 15.60 9.38 5.58
CA CYS A 23 14.70 9.87 6.62
C CYS A 23 15.43 10.82 7.56
N GLY A 24 14.77 11.90 8.01
CA GLY A 24 15.25 12.68 9.15
C GLY A 24 15.17 11.86 10.43
N LYS A 25 14.00 11.24 10.65
CA LYS A 25 13.75 10.28 11.73
C LYS A 25 13.00 9.06 11.17
N LEU A 26 13.28 7.90 11.72
CA LEU A 26 12.52 6.68 11.45
C LEU A 26 11.98 6.12 12.77
N ILE A 27 10.67 5.91 12.84
CA ILE A 27 10.01 5.14 13.89
C ILE A 27 9.71 3.77 13.29
N ASP A 28 10.53 2.77 13.62
CA ASP A 28 10.48 1.45 12.99
C ASP A 28 9.52 0.45 13.68
N GLY A 29 8.91 0.84 14.80
CA GLY A 29 8.04 -0.01 15.60
C GLY A 29 8.75 -1.11 16.39
N LYS A 30 10.08 -1.10 16.44
CA LYS A 30 10.91 -2.09 17.18
C LYS A 30 11.84 -1.43 18.18
N SER A 31 12.42 -0.30 17.81
CA SER A 31 13.39 0.43 18.62
C SER A 31 12.68 1.28 19.66
N ASP A 32 13.23 1.38 20.87
CA ASP A 32 12.68 2.22 21.95
C ASP A 32 12.75 3.73 21.63
N LYS A 33 13.60 4.11 20.70
CA LYS A 33 13.80 5.51 20.25
C LYS A 33 13.79 5.60 18.74
N PRO A 34 13.35 6.74 18.18
CA PRO A 34 13.49 7.00 16.76
C PRO A 34 14.96 6.91 16.30
N ILE A 35 15.15 6.37 15.11
CA ILE A 35 16.48 6.27 14.48
C ILE A 35 16.69 7.55 13.67
N GLU A 36 17.69 8.34 14.04
CA GLU A 36 18.04 9.59 13.35
C GLU A 36 18.81 9.31 12.06
N ASN A 37 18.53 10.07 11.01
CA ASN A 37 19.19 10.01 9.70
C ASN A 37 19.22 8.61 9.08
N ALA A 38 18.14 7.85 9.26
CA ALA A 38 18.01 6.51 8.71
C ALA A 38 17.89 6.53 7.18
N VAL A 39 18.37 5.46 6.55
CA VAL A 39 18.17 5.18 5.12
C VAL A 39 17.47 3.83 5.00
N ILE A 40 16.30 3.82 4.36
CA ILE A 40 15.55 2.60 4.05
C ILE A 40 15.86 2.24 2.61
N VAL A 41 16.47 1.08 2.39
CA VAL A 41 16.77 0.57 1.05
C VAL A 41 15.68 -0.39 0.62
N ILE A 42 15.08 -0.12 -0.54
CA ILE A 42 14.03 -0.92 -1.13
C ILE A 42 14.54 -1.55 -2.42
N GLU A 43 14.30 -2.83 -2.59
CA GLU A 43 14.57 -3.60 -3.79
C GLU A 43 13.31 -4.30 -4.27
N GLY A 44 12.83 -3.89 -5.44
CA GLY A 44 11.50 -4.29 -5.91
C GLY A 44 10.40 -3.81 -4.95
N ASN A 45 9.68 -4.73 -4.31
CA ASN A 45 8.59 -4.44 -3.38
C ASN A 45 8.93 -4.77 -1.91
N LYS A 46 10.23 -4.91 -1.58
CA LYS A 46 10.67 -5.30 -0.24
C LYS A 46 11.68 -4.32 0.32
N ILE A 47 11.58 -4.07 1.62
CA ILE A 47 12.64 -3.41 2.38
C ILE A 47 13.80 -4.41 2.49
N LYS A 48 14.94 -4.04 1.91
CA LYS A 48 16.17 -4.84 1.91
C LYS A 48 17.00 -4.58 3.16
N GLU A 49 17.10 -3.30 3.51
CA GLU A 49 17.95 -2.85 4.61
C GLU A 49 17.40 -1.56 5.23
N VAL A 50 17.60 -1.41 6.51
CA VAL A 50 17.49 -0.14 7.25
C VAL A 50 18.84 0.17 7.85
N GLY A 51 19.46 1.25 7.41
CA GLY A 51 20.81 1.63 7.79
C GLY A 51 21.05 3.14 7.69
N GLN A 52 22.25 3.55 7.34
CA GLN A 52 22.62 4.97 7.17
C GLN A 52 23.31 5.25 5.83
N LYS A 53 23.53 4.23 5.00
CA LYS A 53 24.23 4.38 3.73
C LYS A 53 23.28 4.28 2.55
N ILE A 54 23.43 5.19 1.61
CA ILE A 54 22.73 5.13 0.32
C ILE A 54 23.55 4.27 -0.62
N PRO A 55 23.00 3.18 -1.19
CA PRO A 55 23.70 2.38 -2.17
C PRO A 55 24.04 3.18 -3.43
N ALA A 56 25.19 2.90 -4.03
CA ALA A 56 25.59 3.53 -5.28
C ALA A 56 24.57 3.20 -6.41
N GLY A 57 24.11 4.22 -7.13
CA GLY A 57 23.13 4.06 -8.22
C GLY A 57 21.67 3.91 -7.77
N ALA A 58 21.36 3.99 -6.47
CA ALA A 58 19.98 3.97 -6.01
C ALA A 58 19.25 5.27 -6.36
N THR A 59 17.96 5.15 -6.70
CA THR A 59 17.06 6.32 -6.76
C THR A 59 16.77 6.82 -5.35
N VAL A 60 17.03 8.11 -5.08
CA VAL A 60 16.88 8.67 -3.73
C VAL A 60 15.56 9.42 -3.60
N ILE A 61 14.80 9.08 -2.55
CA ILE A 61 13.67 9.87 -2.06
C ILE A 61 14.14 10.57 -0.78
N ASP A 62 14.33 11.89 -0.87
CA ASP A 62 14.85 12.66 0.26
C ASP A 62 13.71 13.17 1.15
N LEU A 63 13.59 12.54 2.33
CA LEU A 63 12.71 12.90 3.42
C LEU A 63 13.51 13.29 4.68
N SER A 64 14.69 13.89 4.50
CA SER A 64 15.58 14.25 5.61
C SER A 64 14.99 15.25 6.59
N ASN A 65 13.92 15.95 6.21
CA ASN A 65 13.19 16.86 7.10
C ASN A 65 11.89 16.25 7.66
N SER A 66 11.69 14.94 7.47
CA SER A 66 10.44 14.27 7.85
C SER A 66 10.69 13.10 8.79
N THR A 67 9.66 12.75 9.54
CA THR A 67 9.61 11.49 10.29
C THR A 67 8.88 10.45 9.44
N VAL A 68 9.52 9.32 9.22
CA VAL A 68 8.99 8.18 8.45
C VAL A 68 8.54 7.09 9.41
N LEU A 69 7.41 6.48 9.10
CA LEU A 69 6.81 5.38 9.85
C LEU A 69 6.47 4.24 8.90
N PRO A 70 6.35 3.00 9.38
CA PRO A 70 5.64 1.94 8.66
C PRO A 70 4.21 2.37 8.35
N GLY A 71 3.65 1.86 7.26
CA GLY A 71 2.24 2.09 6.95
C GLY A 71 1.34 1.66 8.10
N LEU A 72 0.33 2.47 8.40
CA LEU A 72 -0.64 2.21 9.45
C LEU A 72 -1.53 1.02 9.08
N ILE A 73 -2.02 0.32 10.11
CA ILE A 73 -2.93 -0.81 9.97
C ILE A 73 -4.18 -0.49 10.76
N ASP A 74 -5.35 -0.51 10.08
CA ASP A 74 -6.64 -0.45 10.74
C ASP A 74 -7.26 -1.84 10.77
N CYS A 75 -7.50 -2.35 11.98
CA CYS A 75 -8.00 -3.70 12.18
C CYS A 75 -9.53 -3.80 12.26
N HIS A 76 -10.24 -2.67 12.15
CA HIS A 76 -11.70 -2.64 12.26
C HIS A 76 -12.28 -1.55 11.37
N THR A 77 -12.66 -1.91 10.14
CA THR A 77 -13.27 -0.99 9.18
C THR A 77 -14.58 -1.56 8.63
N HIS A 78 -15.44 -0.65 8.16
CA HIS A 78 -16.66 -0.93 7.41
C HIS A 78 -16.66 -0.04 6.17
N VAL A 79 -15.89 -0.43 5.15
CA VAL A 79 -15.65 0.43 3.97
C VAL A 79 -16.89 0.68 3.12
N LEU A 80 -17.91 -0.17 3.24
CA LEU A 80 -19.18 -0.08 2.52
C LEU A 80 -20.24 0.77 3.23
N LEU A 81 -19.92 1.24 4.45
CA LEU A 81 -20.65 2.28 5.15
C LEU A 81 -19.88 3.59 5.14
N GLN A 82 -20.56 4.69 5.35
CA GLN A 82 -19.93 6.00 5.39
C GLN A 82 -20.45 6.84 6.56
N GLY A 83 -19.52 7.50 7.20
CA GLY A 83 -19.78 8.68 7.98
C GLY A 83 -20.14 8.47 9.44
N ASP A 84 -20.42 9.57 10.05
CA ASP A 84 -20.99 9.72 11.37
C ASP A 84 -22.46 9.28 11.27
N ILE A 85 -22.68 8.00 11.51
CA ILE A 85 -23.93 7.35 11.13
C ILE A 85 -24.99 7.65 12.16
N THR A 86 -25.91 8.55 11.82
CA THR A 86 -27.22 8.60 12.46
C THR A 86 -28.02 7.37 12.05
N SER A 87 -29.04 6.98 12.81
CA SER A 87 -29.93 5.87 12.45
C SER A 87 -30.57 6.06 11.07
N GLU A 88 -30.90 7.29 10.70
CA GLU A 88 -31.48 7.65 9.41
C GLU A 88 -30.48 7.44 8.27
N ASP A 89 -29.21 7.83 8.44
CA ASP A 89 -28.15 7.63 7.45
C ASP A 89 -27.83 6.14 7.28
N TYR A 90 -27.87 5.39 8.35
CA TYR A 90 -27.68 3.94 8.32
C TYR A 90 -28.77 3.26 7.48
N ASP A 91 -30.03 3.50 7.78
CA ASP A 91 -31.17 2.96 7.05
C ASP A 91 -31.16 3.38 5.58
N LYS A 92 -30.79 4.63 5.29
CA LYS A 92 -30.67 5.12 3.92
C LYS A 92 -29.61 4.34 3.15
N GLN A 93 -28.44 4.13 3.73
CA GLN A 93 -27.34 3.42 3.08
C GLN A 93 -27.68 1.94 2.86
N LEU A 94 -28.30 1.28 3.83
CA LEU A 94 -28.61 -0.13 3.73
C LEU A 94 -29.82 -0.42 2.83
N LEU A 95 -30.87 0.40 2.92
CA LEU A 95 -32.17 0.09 2.32
C LEU A 95 -32.44 0.83 1.00
N LYS A 96 -31.78 1.95 0.75
CA LYS A 96 -32.06 2.84 -0.39
C LYS A 96 -30.88 2.99 -1.36
N GLU A 97 -29.65 2.76 -0.92
CA GLU A 97 -28.51 2.85 -1.81
C GLU A 97 -28.20 1.50 -2.48
N SER A 98 -27.95 1.54 -3.78
CA SER A 98 -27.59 0.32 -4.51
C SER A 98 -26.19 -0.19 -4.13
N ILE A 99 -25.99 -1.51 -4.16
CA ILE A 99 -24.69 -2.13 -3.90
C ILE A 99 -23.60 -1.58 -4.83
N PRO A 100 -23.80 -1.42 -6.15
CA PRO A 100 -22.79 -0.82 -7.02
C PRO A 100 -22.36 0.59 -6.59
N TYR A 101 -23.32 1.42 -6.17
CA TYR A 101 -23.01 2.77 -5.68
C TYR A 101 -22.16 2.72 -4.39
N ARG A 102 -22.55 1.88 -3.43
CA ARG A 102 -21.80 1.67 -2.19
C ARG A 102 -20.41 1.15 -2.46
N THR A 103 -20.23 0.23 -3.42
CA THR A 103 -18.94 -0.32 -3.82
C THR A 103 -18.02 0.75 -4.42
N LEU A 104 -18.53 1.60 -5.31
CA LEU A 104 -17.76 2.71 -5.88
C LEU A 104 -17.34 3.72 -4.81
N ARG A 105 -18.24 4.02 -3.87
CA ARG A 105 -17.92 4.88 -2.72
C ARG A 105 -16.85 4.24 -1.83
N ALA A 106 -16.93 2.94 -1.57
CA ALA A 106 -15.94 2.18 -0.80
C ALA A 106 -14.56 2.21 -1.47
N ALA A 107 -14.50 2.11 -2.81
CA ALA A 107 -13.22 2.26 -3.53
C ALA A 107 -12.58 3.64 -3.30
N LYS A 108 -13.37 4.71 -3.32
CA LYS A 108 -12.90 6.07 -2.96
C LYS A 108 -12.41 6.13 -1.52
N SER A 109 -13.12 5.51 -0.57
CA SER A 109 -12.75 5.46 0.85
C SER A 109 -11.44 4.72 1.07
N CYS A 110 -11.25 3.58 0.40
CA CYS A 110 -10.00 2.82 0.41
C CYS A 110 -8.82 3.65 -0.12
N LYS A 111 -9.01 4.37 -1.23
CA LYS A 111 -7.98 5.29 -1.73
C LYS A 111 -7.68 6.41 -0.72
N THR A 112 -8.70 6.98 -0.09
CA THR A 112 -8.53 8.00 0.95
C THR A 112 -7.75 7.44 2.15
N ALA A 113 -8.07 6.23 2.62
CA ALA A 113 -7.34 5.58 3.70
C ALA A 113 -5.85 5.39 3.34
N LEU A 114 -5.57 4.87 2.14
CA LEU A 114 -4.20 4.71 1.64
C LEU A 114 -3.43 6.03 1.62
N MET A 115 -4.04 7.11 1.11
CA MET A 115 -3.42 8.44 1.04
C MET A 115 -3.21 9.09 2.41
N ASN A 116 -3.92 8.62 3.45
CA ASN A 116 -3.70 9.01 4.84
C ASN A 116 -2.75 8.06 5.60
N GLY A 117 -2.06 7.16 4.89
CA GLY A 117 -1.02 6.30 5.44
C GLY A 117 -1.49 4.94 5.93
N PHE A 118 -2.77 4.59 5.81
CA PHE A 118 -3.26 3.25 6.11
C PHE A 118 -2.97 2.31 4.93
N THR A 119 -1.94 1.51 5.06
CA THR A 119 -1.49 0.58 4.01
C THR A 119 -2.14 -0.79 4.10
N THR A 120 -2.79 -1.08 5.22
CA THR A 120 -3.52 -2.32 5.46
C THR A 120 -4.78 -2.03 6.26
N ILE A 121 -5.90 -2.65 5.87
CA ILE A 121 -7.17 -2.57 6.60
C ILE A 121 -7.79 -3.95 6.74
N ARG A 122 -8.58 -4.15 7.81
CA ARG A 122 -9.44 -5.31 7.94
C ARG A 122 -10.90 -4.84 7.94
N ASP A 123 -11.61 -5.16 6.85
CA ASP A 123 -13.04 -4.93 6.72
C ASP A 123 -13.79 -6.08 7.38
N LEU A 124 -14.65 -5.77 8.33
CA LEU A 124 -15.27 -6.78 9.17
C LEU A 124 -16.62 -7.24 8.66
N GLU A 125 -17.29 -6.43 7.85
CA GLU A 125 -18.64 -6.69 7.41
C GLU A 125 -19.00 -5.82 6.21
N THR A 126 -19.83 -6.37 5.29
CA THR A 126 -20.33 -5.63 4.12
C THR A 126 -21.59 -4.84 4.39
N GLU A 127 -22.19 -5.01 5.56
CA GLU A 127 -23.47 -4.38 5.91
C GLU A 127 -24.53 -4.61 4.83
N GLY A 128 -24.72 -5.88 4.49
CA GLY A 128 -25.70 -6.30 3.50
C GLY A 128 -25.33 -6.05 2.03
N ALA A 129 -24.08 -5.66 1.73
CA ALA A 129 -23.62 -5.49 0.34
C ALA A 129 -23.07 -6.78 -0.28
N MET A 130 -23.46 -7.94 0.20
CA MET A 130 -23.05 -9.25 -0.31
C MET A 130 -21.50 -9.40 -0.30
N TYR A 131 -20.90 -9.72 -1.44
CA TYR A 131 -19.45 -9.92 -1.60
C TYR A 131 -18.71 -8.67 -2.13
N ALA A 132 -19.26 -7.47 -1.92
CA ALA A 132 -18.68 -6.24 -2.47
C ALA A 132 -17.29 -5.93 -1.91
N ASP A 133 -16.98 -6.31 -0.66
CA ASP A 133 -15.65 -6.19 -0.05
C ASP A 133 -14.64 -7.14 -0.71
N VAL A 134 -15.06 -8.38 -1.04
CA VAL A 134 -14.24 -9.36 -1.76
C VAL A 134 -13.89 -8.86 -3.16
N ASP A 135 -14.89 -8.33 -3.88
CA ASP A 135 -14.68 -7.77 -5.21
C ASP A 135 -13.80 -6.51 -5.17
N LEU A 136 -13.98 -5.66 -4.16
CA LEU A 136 -13.13 -4.49 -3.96
C LEU A 136 -11.68 -4.90 -3.67
N LYS A 137 -11.45 -5.87 -2.79
CA LYS A 137 -10.13 -6.44 -2.55
C LYS A 137 -9.51 -6.99 -3.83
N LYS A 138 -10.29 -7.71 -4.65
CA LYS A 138 -9.84 -8.22 -5.95
C LYS A 138 -9.47 -7.09 -6.90
N ALA A 139 -10.28 -6.04 -6.97
CA ALA A 139 -10.04 -4.87 -7.80
C ALA A 139 -8.74 -4.14 -7.41
N ILE A 140 -8.48 -3.98 -6.11
CA ILE A 140 -7.22 -3.40 -5.59
C ILE A 140 -6.04 -4.31 -5.96
N ASN A 141 -6.13 -5.61 -5.71
CA ASN A 141 -5.04 -6.55 -6.00
C ASN A 141 -4.72 -6.67 -7.50
N SER A 142 -5.68 -6.36 -8.36
CA SER A 142 -5.55 -6.38 -9.83
C SER A 142 -5.23 -5.00 -10.42
N ASN A 143 -4.97 -3.99 -9.60
CA ASN A 143 -4.72 -2.59 -10.00
C ASN A 143 -5.87 -1.96 -10.81
N VAL A 144 -7.11 -2.41 -10.61
CA VAL A 144 -8.30 -1.79 -11.18
C VAL A 144 -8.63 -0.49 -10.42
N THR A 145 -8.38 -0.48 -9.11
CA THR A 145 -8.47 0.70 -8.26
C THR A 145 -7.34 0.73 -7.24
N GLU A 146 -7.07 1.91 -6.70
CA GLU A 146 -6.06 2.10 -5.65
C GLU A 146 -6.68 1.91 -4.26
N GLY A 147 -5.93 1.28 -3.36
CA GLY A 147 -6.36 1.08 -1.98
C GLY A 147 -5.31 0.34 -1.17
N PRO A 148 -5.52 0.20 0.15
CA PRO A 148 -4.66 -0.56 1.03
C PRO A 148 -4.81 -2.07 0.79
N ARG A 149 -3.91 -2.87 1.34
CA ARG A 149 -4.12 -4.32 1.43
C ARG A 149 -5.35 -4.58 2.29
N MET A 150 -6.32 -5.33 1.75
CA MET A 150 -7.55 -5.64 2.47
C MET A 150 -7.56 -7.07 3.01
N PHE A 151 -7.95 -7.22 4.25
CA PHE A 151 -8.48 -8.45 4.83
C PHE A 151 -9.99 -8.27 4.96
N VAL A 152 -10.74 -9.22 4.48
CA VAL A 152 -12.22 -9.19 4.44
C VAL A 152 -12.78 -10.37 5.20
N ALA A 153 -13.96 -10.19 5.79
CA ALA A 153 -14.59 -11.16 6.67
C ALA A 153 -16.01 -11.58 6.19
N THR A 154 -16.26 -11.51 4.89
CA THR A 154 -17.52 -11.98 4.29
C THR A 154 -17.52 -13.48 4.11
#